data_e5ff0cc295e36fd8d335f5884b6325b9
#
_entry.id   e5ff0cc295e36fd8d335f5884b6325b9
#
_cell.length_a   1.000
_cell.length_b   1.000
_cell.length_c   1.000
_cell.angle_alpha   90.00
_cell.angle_beta   90.00
_cell.angle_gamma   90.00
#
_symmetry.space_group_name_H-M   'P 1'
#
loop_
_entity.id
_entity.type
_entity.pdbx_description
1 polymer ?
#
loop_
_entity_poly.entity_id
_entity_poly.type
_entity_poly.pdbx_seq_one_letter_code
_entity_poly.pdbx_strand_id
1 'polypeptide(L)'
;MGRVLSYESEKNVAYQRRTTLEDIRFIGENMRDEDIAEIRAQSGLDPLASLFYCFFKSNPCMTMVSRHGHPMGMWGVVPESETSGRIWMLGCQSMLDDPSDKRTFLRRSKIELDKIIQEYPVLFNVVDARNKVHVRWLQWMGFTFIKKHSEYGPESRLFYEFVRI
;
A
#
# COMPACT_ATOMS: atom_id res chain seq x y z
N MET A 1 -7.01 -33.38 31.16
CA MET A 1 -7.86 -32.92 30.04
C MET A 1 -7.30 -31.63 29.52
N GLY A 2 -6.55 -31.73 28.44
CA GLY A 2 -5.95 -30.56 27.79
C GLY A 2 -7.01 -29.76 27.07
N ARG A 3 -7.11 -28.46 27.39
CA ARG A 3 -7.85 -27.50 26.59
C ARG A 3 -7.20 -27.44 25.20
N VAL A 4 -7.89 -27.98 24.23
CA VAL A 4 -7.66 -27.63 22.83
C VAL A 4 -8.10 -26.17 22.73
N LEU A 5 -7.14 -25.24 22.86
CA LEU A 5 -7.37 -23.84 22.53
C LEU A 5 -7.66 -23.81 21.04
N SER A 6 -8.88 -23.44 20.72
CA SER A 6 -9.43 -23.40 19.40
C SER A 6 -8.59 -22.48 18.49
N TYR A 7 -7.93 -23.07 17.52
CA TYR A 7 -7.26 -22.45 16.38
C TYR A 7 -8.25 -21.65 15.48
N GLU A 8 -9.51 -21.62 15.86
CA GLU A 8 -10.59 -20.99 15.09
C GLU A 8 -10.76 -19.48 15.34
N SER A 9 -10.19 -18.90 16.41
CA SER A 9 -10.37 -17.49 16.70
C SER A 9 -9.45 -16.56 15.88
N GLU A 10 -8.39 -17.08 15.26
CA GLU A 10 -7.48 -16.30 14.42
C GLU A 10 -7.93 -16.16 12.96
N LYS A 11 -8.88 -16.97 12.50
CA LYS A 11 -9.32 -17.04 11.10
C LYS A 11 -10.29 -15.95 10.65
N ASN A 12 -10.73 -15.06 11.54
CA ASN A 12 -11.73 -14.03 11.23
C ASN A 12 -11.23 -12.59 11.36
N VAL A 13 -9.94 -12.38 11.29
CA VAL A 13 -9.32 -11.06 11.36
C VAL A 13 -8.38 -10.88 10.16
N ALA A 14 -8.43 -9.70 9.52
CA ALA A 14 -7.49 -9.34 8.49
C ALA A 14 -6.05 -9.37 9.02
N TYR A 15 -5.11 -9.79 8.19
CA TYR A 15 -3.70 -9.93 8.54
C TYR A 15 -2.78 -9.56 7.38
N GLN A 16 -1.48 -9.50 7.64
CA GLN A 16 -0.46 -9.25 6.63
C GLN A 16 0.53 -10.39 6.56
N ARG A 17 1.03 -10.65 5.37
CA ARG A 17 2.10 -11.62 5.13
C ARG A 17 2.95 -11.17 3.93
N ARG A 18 4.07 -11.83 3.71
CA ARG A 18 4.90 -11.58 2.52
C ARG A 18 4.09 -11.84 1.25
N THR A 19 4.31 -10.99 0.25
CA THR A 19 3.67 -11.10 -1.06
C THR A 19 4.12 -12.33 -1.81
N THR A 20 3.17 -12.98 -2.50
CA THR A 20 3.42 -14.07 -3.44
C THR A 20 3.10 -13.64 -4.87
N LEU A 21 3.55 -14.43 -5.85
CA LEU A 21 3.22 -14.18 -7.26
C LEU A 21 1.71 -14.28 -7.55
N GLU A 22 1.00 -15.13 -6.83
CA GLU A 22 -0.46 -15.25 -6.94
C GLU A 22 -1.18 -13.99 -6.46
N ASP A 23 -0.67 -13.34 -5.40
CA ASP A 23 -1.20 -12.06 -4.91
C ASP A 23 -1.10 -10.98 -5.98
N ILE A 24 0.02 -10.91 -6.68
CA ILE A 24 0.25 -9.93 -7.75
C ILE A 24 -0.82 -10.07 -8.84
N ARG A 25 -1.10 -11.27 -9.27
CA ARG A 25 -2.13 -11.54 -10.27
C ARG A 25 -3.51 -11.14 -9.77
N PHE A 26 -3.88 -11.58 -8.59
CA PHE A 26 -5.18 -11.26 -8.00
C PHE A 26 -5.38 -9.75 -7.85
N ILE A 27 -4.40 -9.06 -7.28
CA ILE A 27 -4.48 -7.61 -7.05
C ILE A 27 -4.45 -6.86 -8.38
N GLY A 28 -3.64 -7.29 -9.34
CA GLY A 28 -3.61 -6.71 -10.68
C GLY A 28 -4.95 -6.78 -11.42
N GLU A 29 -5.68 -7.88 -11.26
CA GLU A 29 -7.00 -8.08 -11.88
C GLU A 29 -8.14 -7.35 -11.14
N ASN A 30 -7.95 -7.01 -9.87
CA ASN A 30 -8.96 -6.41 -9.00
C ASN A 30 -8.57 -5.03 -8.45
N MET A 31 -7.61 -4.36 -9.07
CA MET A 31 -7.08 -3.09 -8.61
C MET A 31 -8.13 -1.98 -8.65
N ARG A 32 -8.08 -1.07 -7.68
CA ARG A 32 -8.89 0.13 -7.62
C ARG A 32 -8.67 0.98 -8.87
N ASP A 33 -9.75 1.54 -9.41
CA ASP A 33 -9.68 2.41 -10.60
C ASP A 33 -8.79 3.63 -10.37
N GLU A 34 -8.82 4.20 -9.18
CA GLU A 34 -7.97 5.34 -8.79
C GLU A 34 -6.48 4.97 -8.79
N ASP A 35 -6.13 3.77 -8.36
CA ASP A 35 -4.76 3.28 -8.36
C ASP A 35 -4.28 2.98 -9.80
N ILE A 36 -5.14 2.42 -10.64
CA ILE A 36 -4.86 2.22 -12.07
C ILE A 36 -4.59 3.56 -12.76
N ALA A 37 -5.45 4.54 -12.51
CA ALA A 37 -5.30 5.89 -13.07
C ALA A 37 -4.00 6.56 -12.61
N GLU A 38 -3.64 6.39 -11.33
CA GLU A 38 -2.40 6.91 -10.75
C GLU A 38 -1.15 6.28 -11.39
N ILE A 39 -1.12 4.97 -11.54
CA ILE A 39 -0.01 4.27 -12.19
C ILE A 39 0.18 4.78 -13.63
N ARG A 40 -0.89 4.89 -14.39
CA ARG A 40 -0.85 5.40 -15.76
C ARG A 40 -0.37 6.84 -15.84
N ALA A 41 -0.85 7.68 -14.93
CA ALA A 41 -0.46 9.09 -14.87
C ALA A 41 0.99 9.27 -14.41
N GLN A 42 1.50 8.40 -13.54
CA GLN A 42 2.84 8.48 -12.99
C GLN A 42 3.91 7.95 -13.94
N SER A 43 3.67 6.81 -14.58
CA SER A 43 4.69 6.08 -15.34
C SER A 43 4.26 5.63 -16.74
N GLY A 44 2.96 5.64 -17.03
CA GLY A 44 2.41 5.06 -18.26
C GLY A 44 2.43 3.52 -18.30
N LEU A 45 2.83 2.88 -17.20
CA LEU A 45 2.92 1.42 -17.15
C LEU A 45 1.55 0.76 -17.01
N ASP A 46 1.48 -0.49 -17.44
CA ASP A 46 0.39 -1.38 -17.12
C ASP A 46 0.38 -1.70 -15.60
N PRO A 47 -0.81 -1.78 -14.96
CA PRO A 47 -0.89 -2.08 -13.52
C PRO A 47 -0.18 -3.35 -13.07
N LEU A 48 -0.29 -4.43 -13.85
CA LEU A 48 0.37 -5.70 -13.52
C LEU A 48 1.91 -5.56 -13.61
N ALA A 49 2.40 -4.90 -14.65
CA ALA A 49 3.83 -4.61 -14.79
C ALA A 49 4.38 -3.77 -13.63
N SER A 50 3.61 -2.78 -13.17
CA SER A 50 3.95 -1.96 -11.99
C SER A 50 4.03 -2.79 -10.72
N LEU A 51 3.08 -3.70 -10.50
CA LEU A 51 3.10 -4.59 -9.33
C LEU A 51 4.33 -5.51 -9.34
N PHE A 52 4.68 -6.08 -10.47
CA PHE A 52 5.89 -6.89 -10.60
C PHE A 52 7.15 -6.07 -10.31
N TYR A 53 7.25 -4.87 -10.88
CA TYR A 53 8.36 -3.97 -10.61
C TYR A 53 8.49 -3.68 -9.11
N CYS A 54 7.41 -3.28 -8.47
CA CYS A 54 7.37 -3.01 -7.03
C CYS A 54 7.76 -4.25 -6.22
N PHE A 55 7.25 -5.42 -6.59
CA PHE A 55 7.57 -6.68 -5.92
C PHE A 55 9.06 -6.99 -5.93
N PHE A 56 9.71 -6.90 -7.09
CA PHE A 56 11.13 -7.21 -7.22
C PHE A 56 12.06 -6.15 -6.62
N LYS A 57 11.62 -4.92 -6.53
CA LYS A 57 12.43 -3.81 -6.00
C LYS A 57 12.23 -3.53 -4.52
N SER A 58 11.17 -4.01 -3.93
CA SER A 58 10.80 -3.66 -2.55
C SER A 58 11.36 -4.61 -1.50
N ASN A 59 11.71 -4.03 -0.36
CA ASN A 59 12.05 -4.72 0.87
C ASN A 59 11.61 -3.85 2.06
N PRO A 60 10.54 -4.22 2.77
CA PRO A 60 9.66 -5.36 2.56
C PRO A 60 8.69 -5.19 1.41
N CYS A 61 8.03 -6.28 1.01
CA CYS A 61 6.86 -6.29 0.16
C CYS A 61 5.80 -7.20 0.80
N MET A 62 4.68 -6.62 1.17
CA MET A 62 3.66 -7.27 1.99
C MET A 62 2.28 -7.25 1.32
N THR A 63 1.52 -8.29 1.53
CA THR A 63 0.12 -8.39 1.12
C THR A 63 -0.78 -8.29 2.34
N MET A 64 -1.79 -7.43 2.25
CA MET A 64 -2.88 -7.36 3.21
C MET A 64 -3.96 -8.35 2.80
N VAL A 65 -4.35 -9.22 3.72
CA VAL A 65 -5.34 -10.28 3.48
C VAL A 65 -6.58 -10.03 4.33
N SER A 66 -7.75 -10.10 3.70
CA SER A 66 -9.04 -9.91 4.37
C SER A 66 -9.32 -11.01 5.40
N ARG A 67 -10.27 -10.77 6.28
CA ARG A 67 -10.73 -11.78 7.23
C ARG A 67 -11.29 -13.05 6.55
N HIS A 68 -11.64 -12.96 5.29
CA HIS A 68 -12.12 -14.08 4.47
C HIS A 68 -11.02 -14.76 3.65
N GLY A 69 -9.75 -14.32 3.77
CA GLY A 69 -8.61 -14.93 3.11
C GLY A 69 -8.31 -14.41 1.70
N HIS A 70 -8.90 -13.28 1.28
CA HIS A 70 -8.65 -12.67 -0.03
C HIS A 70 -7.63 -11.54 0.07
N PRO A 71 -6.68 -11.43 -0.88
CA PRO A 71 -5.81 -10.26 -0.95
C PRO A 71 -6.61 -8.97 -1.09
N MET A 72 -6.31 -7.97 -0.25
CA MET A 72 -6.94 -6.65 -0.30
C MET A 72 -6.04 -5.60 -0.94
N GLY A 73 -4.74 -5.80 -0.91
CA GLY A 73 -3.77 -4.88 -1.45
C GLY A 73 -2.35 -5.29 -1.09
N MET A 74 -1.41 -4.58 -1.67
CA MET A 74 0.02 -4.73 -1.43
C MET A 74 0.62 -3.39 -1.04
N TRP A 75 1.64 -3.45 -0.20
CA TRP A 75 2.49 -2.31 0.11
C TRP A 75 3.94 -2.74 0.24
N GLY A 76 4.84 -1.80 0.10
CA GLY A 76 6.25 -2.07 0.25
C GLY A 76 7.08 -0.80 0.27
N VAL A 77 8.39 -0.99 0.41
CA VAL A 77 9.38 0.07 0.35
C VAL A 77 10.47 -0.31 -0.62
N VAL A 78 10.69 0.53 -1.63
CA VAL A 78 11.85 0.43 -2.52
C VAL A 78 13.01 1.19 -1.89
N PRO A 79 14.11 0.52 -1.48
CA PRO A 79 15.27 1.21 -0.94
C PRO A 79 15.87 2.20 -1.96
N GLU A 80 16.10 3.44 -1.54
CA GLU A 80 16.73 4.48 -2.37
C GLU A 80 18.13 4.83 -1.85
N SER A 81 18.34 4.73 -0.54
CA SER A 81 19.64 4.87 0.13
C SER A 81 19.66 4.06 1.43
N GLU A 82 20.75 4.15 2.19
CA GLU A 82 20.82 3.50 3.51
C GLU A 82 19.79 4.04 4.53
N THR A 83 19.28 5.25 4.31
CA THR A 83 18.38 5.94 5.26
C THR A 83 17.04 6.30 4.67
N SER A 84 16.81 6.08 3.38
CA SER A 84 15.57 6.49 2.71
C SER A 84 14.97 5.38 1.84
N GLY A 85 13.65 5.38 1.78
CA GLY A 85 12.90 4.44 0.97
C GLY A 85 11.65 5.08 0.35
N ARG A 86 11.31 4.60 -0.83
CA ARG A 86 10.11 4.98 -1.55
C ARG A 86 8.97 4.05 -1.13
N ILE A 87 8.10 4.53 -0.27
CA ILE A 87 6.95 3.75 0.21
C ILE A 87 5.80 3.82 -0.79
N TRP A 88 5.11 2.71 -1.00
CA TRP A 88 3.99 2.61 -1.93
C TRP A 88 2.92 1.65 -1.40
N MET A 89 1.69 1.82 -1.88
CA MET A 89 0.57 0.92 -1.62
C MET A 89 -0.38 0.93 -2.82
N LEU A 90 -0.85 -0.25 -3.20
CA LEU A 90 -1.84 -0.46 -4.26
C LEU A 90 -2.92 -1.42 -3.73
N GLY A 91 -4.18 -1.06 -3.90
CA GLY A 91 -5.31 -1.77 -3.30
C GLY A 91 -6.29 -2.33 -4.31
N CYS A 92 -7.06 -3.33 -3.86
CA CYS A 92 -8.22 -3.85 -4.58
C CYS A 92 -9.44 -2.97 -4.35
N GLN A 93 -10.42 -3.01 -5.28
CA GLN A 93 -11.69 -2.31 -5.15
C GLN A 93 -12.41 -2.65 -3.84
N SER A 94 -12.35 -3.91 -3.40
CA SER A 94 -12.99 -4.39 -2.18
C SER A 94 -12.29 -3.99 -0.88
N MET A 95 -11.13 -3.34 -0.94
CA MET A 95 -10.28 -3.05 0.22
C MET A 95 -10.99 -2.30 1.34
N LEU A 96 -11.94 -1.43 1.02
CA LEU A 96 -12.66 -0.58 1.95
C LEU A 96 -14.12 -0.98 2.17
N ASP A 97 -14.57 -2.09 1.58
CA ASP A 97 -15.98 -2.50 1.60
C ASP A 97 -16.41 -3.10 2.94
N ASP A 98 -15.56 -3.91 3.56
CA ASP A 98 -15.84 -4.52 4.86
C ASP A 98 -15.38 -3.62 6.01
N PRO A 99 -16.29 -3.15 6.88
CA PRO A 99 -15.91 -2.24 7.97
C PRO A 99 -14.92 -2.85 8.97
N SER A 100 -14.95 -4.17 9.20
CA SER A 100 -14.02 -4.87 10.08
C SER A 100 -12.61 -4.89 9.48
N ASP A 101 -12.49 -5.27 8.21
CA ASP A 101 -11.23 -5.27 7.49
C ASP A 101 -10.64 -3.86 7.40
N LYS A 102 -11.49 -2.86 7.10
CA LYS A 102 -11.09 -1.45 7.07
C LYS A 102 -10.50 -0.97 8.39
N ARG A 103 -11.16 -1.26 9.52
CA ARG A 103 -10.64 -0.88 10.85
C ARG A 103 -9.32 -1.54 11.16
N THR A 104 -9.20 -2.83 10.86
CA THR A 104 -7.96 -3.59 11.05
C THR A 104 -6.85 -3.03 10.18
N PHE A 105 -7.11 -2.75 8.92
CA PHE A 105 -6.17 -2.12 8.00
C PHE A 105 -5.65 -0.77 8.55
N LEU A 106 -6.55 0.12 8.95
CA LEU A 106 -6.16 1.44 9.47
C LEU A 106 -5.28 1.33 10.73
N ARG A 107 -5.65 0.46 11.66
CA ARG A 107 -4.86 0.23 12.89
C ARG A 107 -3.49 -0.37 12.58
N ARG A 108 -3.45 -1.38 11.71
CA ARG A 108 -2.19 -2.04 11.32
C ARG A 108 -1.27 -1.13 10.56
N SER A 109 -1.81 -0.28 9.71
CA SER A 109 -1.01 0.68 8.93
C SER A 109 -0.11 1.55 9.82
N LYS A 110 -0.64 2.08 10.91
CA LYS A 110 0.17 2.87 11.87
C LYS A 110 1.26 2.04 12.53
N ILE A 111 0.93 0.82 12.97
CA ILE A 111 1.90 -0.08 13.62
C ILE A 111 3.03 -0.43 12.64
N GLU A 112 2.69 -0.77 11.42
CA GLU A 112 3.71 -1.13 10.41
C GLU A 112 4.56 0.09 10.01
N LEU A 113 3.95 1.27 9.89
CA LEU A 113 4.69 2.49 9.60
C LEU A 113 5.72 2.80 10.71
N ASP A 114 5.34 2.66 11.98
CA ASP A 114 6.24 2.88 13.11
C ASP A 114 7.44 1.91 13.12
N LYS A 115 7.24 0.69 12.62
CA LYS A 115 8.34 -0.28 12.43
C LYS A 115 9.23 0.12 11.25
N ILE A 116 8.63 0.43 10.11
CA ILE A 116 9.35 0.74 8.88
C ILE A 116 10.21 2.00 9.02
N ILE A 117 9.75 3.00 9.76
CA ILE A 117 10.50 4.24 9.98
C ILE A 117 11.80 4.00 10.78
N GLN A 118 11.90 2.90 11.51
CA GLN A 118 13.14 2.51 12.18
C GLN A 118 14.20 1.99 11.19
N GLU A 119 13.77 1.37 10.11
CA GLU A 119 14.65 0.86 9.05
C GLU A 119 14.95 1.93 8.00
N TYR A 120 13.93 2.73 7.65
CA TYR A 120 14.01 3.82 6.69
C TYR A 120 13.60 5.12 7.37
N PRO A 121 14.54 5.84 8.00
CA PRO A 121 14.22 7.10 8.68
C PRO A 121 13.55 8.15 7.82
N VAL A 122 13.75 8.10 6.50
CA VAL A 122 13.05 8.96 5.53
C VAL A 122 12.23 8.11 4.57
N LEU A 123 10.91 8.24 4.65
CA LEU A 123 9.97 7.62 3.72
C LEU A 123 9.35 8.70 2.84
N PHE A 124 9.29 8.48 1.53
CA PHE A 124 8.75 9.45 0.58
C PHE A 124 8.12 8.78 -0.64
N ASN A 125 7.30 9.50 -1.34
CA ASN A 125 6.80 9.20 -2.68
C ASN A 125 5.96 10.37 -3.20
N VAL A 126 5.29 10.16 -4.32
CA VAL A 126 4.29 11.06 -4.88
C VAL A 126 2.93 10.38 -4.92
N VAL A 127 1.86 11.16 -4.90
CA VAL A 127 0.48 10.68 -5.00
C VAL A 127 -0.30 11.55 -5.97
N ASP A 128 -1.11 10.93 -6.82
CA ASP A 128 -2.02 11.65 -7.72
C ASP A 128 -3.05 12.43 -6.90
N ALA A 129 -3.19 13.72 -7.17
CA ALA A 129 -4.14 14.58 -6.47
C ALA A 129 -5.60 14.13 -6.62
N ARG A 130 -5.93 13.35 -7.65
CA ARG A 130 -7.25 12.77 -7.87
C ARG A 130 -7.55 11.59 -6.93
N ASN A 131 -6.52 10.92 -6.43
CA ASN A 131 -6.66 9.79 -5.52
C ASN A 131 -6.92 10.28 -4.08
N LYS A 132 -8.07 10.92 -3.89
CA LYS A 132 -8.42 11.65 -2.65
C LYS A 132 -8.45 10.76 -1.41
N VAL A 133 -8.87 9.51 -1.54
CA VAL A 133 -8.87 8.54 -0.42
C VAL A 133 -7.44 8.29 0.05
N HIS A 134 -6.52 8.09 -0.88
CA HIS A 134 -5.10 7.89 -0.57
C HIS A 134 -4.46 9.14 0.04
N VAL A 135 -4.74 10.32 -0.52
CA VAL A 135 -4.27 11.61 0.05
C VAL A 135 -4.70 11.77 1.52
N ARG A 136 -5.98 11.54 1.83
CA ARG A 136 -6.49 11.62 3.21
C ARG A 136 -5.84 10.58 4.13
N TRP A 137 -5.65 9.36 3.64
CA TRP A 137 -4.99 8.30 4.41
C TRP A 137 -3.55 8.67 4.73
N LEU A 138 -2.79 9.19 3.78
CA LEU A 138 -1.41 9.66 3.99
C LEU A 138 -1.35 10.78 5.03
N GLN A 139 -2.26 11.75 4.99
CA GLN A 139 -2.36 12.81 6.00
C GLN A 139 -2.63 12.22 7.39
N TRP A 140 -3.57 11.30 7.48
CA TRP A 140 -3.92 10.63 8.73
C TRP A 140 -2.76 9.78 9.28
N MET A 141 -1.96 9.19 8.39
CA MET A 141 -0.74 8.44 8.75
C MET A 141 0.41 9.34 9.22
N GLY A 142 0.29 10.65 9.10
CA GLY A 142 1.28 11.62 9.55
C GLY A 142 2.33 11.98 8.51
N PHE A 143 2.09 11.72 7.23
CA PHE A 143 2.94 12.23 6.15
C PHE A 143 2.73 13.71 5.94
N THR A 144 3.78 14.41 5.59
CA THR A 144 3.77 15.84 5.24
C THR A 144 3.87 15.99 3.73
N PHE A 145 2.98 16.81 3.14
CA PHE A 145 3.05 17.17 1.74
C PHE A 145 3.99 18.36 1.57
N ILE A 146 5.09 18.16 0.84
CA ILE A 146 6.20 19.13 0.74
C ILE A 146 6.26 19.85 -0.59
N LYS A 147 5.65 19.31 -1.64
CA LYS A 147 5.70 19.91 -2.99
C LYS A 147 4.49 19.49 -3.83
N LYS A 148 4.05 20.43 -4.67
CA LYS A 148 3.09 20.18 -5.74
C LYS A 148 3.83 20.13 -7.08
N HIS A 149 3.62 19.04 -7.81
CA HIS A 149 4.10 18.90 -9.18
C HIS A 149 2.90 19.07 -10.13
N SER A 150 2.74 20.22 -10.75
CA SER A 150 1.57 20.55 -11.55
C SER A 150 1.49 19.78 -12.88
N GLU A 151 2.64 19.33 -13.40
CA GLU A 151 2.74 18.61 -14.67
C GLU A 151 3.62 17.36 -14.52
N TYR A 152 3.15 16.39 -13.74
CA TYR A 152 3.90 15.19 -13.41
C TYR A 152 3.52 14.01 -14.32
N GLY A 153 4.53 13.25 -14.74
CA GLY A 153 4.37 12.03 -15.51
C GLY A 153 3.88 12.24 -16.95
N PRO A 154 3.67 11.14 -17.70
CA PRO A 154 3.31 11.20 -19.13
C PRO A 154 1.96 11.89 -19.40
N GLU A 155 1.05 11.95 -18.42
CA GLU A 155 -0.24 12.62 -18.57
C GLU A 155 -0.23 14.08 -18.07
N SER A 156 0.91 14.60 -17.59
CA SER A 156 1.05 15.96 -17.05
C SER A 156 0.00 16.29 -15.98
N ARG A 157 -0.15 15.42 -14.98
CA ARG A 157 -1.12 15.57 -13.91
C ARG A 157 -0.54 16.22 -12.67
N LEU A 158 -1.42 16.76 -11.83
CA LEU A 158 -1.04 17.25 -10.51
C LEU A 158 -0.77 16.08 -9.57
N PHE A 159 0.46 16.00 -9.06
CA PHE A 159 0.88 15.09 -8.00
C PHE A 159 1.37 15.86 -6.78
N TYR A 160 1.14 15.30 -5.62
CA TYR A 160 1.72 15.79 -4.37
C TYR A 160 2.89 14.90 -3.95
N GLU A 161 4.01 15.53 -3.64
CA GLU A 161 5.15 14.84 -3.02
C GLU A 161 4.97 14.83 -1.51
N PHE A 162 5.11 13.67 -0.90
CA PHE A 162 4.95 13.48 0.53
C PHE A 162 6.18 12.84 1.16
N VAL A 163 6.41 13.15 2.42
CA VAL A 163 7.54 12.64 3.20
C VAL A 163 7.10 12.40 4.65
N ARG A 164 7.72 11.41 5.26
CA ARG A 164 7.72 11.20 6.69
C ARG A 164 9.16 11.01 7.18
N ILE A 165 9.51 11.75 8.24
CA ILE A 165 10.82 11.73 8.91
C ILE A 165 10.62 11.35 10.37
#